data_8e703027c31138f20b56ffb76ed85d48
#
_entry.id   8e703027c31138f20b56ffb76ed85d48
#
_cell.length_a   1.000
_cell.length_b   1.000
_cell.length_c   1.000
_cell.angle_alpha   90.00
_cell.angle_beta   90.00
_cell.angle_gamma   90.00
#
_symmetry.space_group_name_H-M   'P 1'
#
loop_
_entity.id
_entity.type
_entity.pdbx_description
1 polymer ?
#
loop_
_entity_poly.entity_id
_entity_poly.type
_entity_poly.pdbx_seq_one_letter_code
_entity_poly.pdbx_strand_id
1 'polypeptide(L)'
;KKGIKFFLGHNKKNIKHVHAVVYSSAIKKNNPEIKEAYIKKIPVLSRADMLSELMKNKKCIAIAGSHGKTTTTSLVGNIFNEAGLDPTIVNGGIINSFSNNNRYGKGEWMIVEADESDGTFLKLPHQISIITNLDIEHMDFYKSKKNLINAFEKFINFLPFYGTTIMCYDDKN
;
A
#
# COMPACT_ATOMS: atom_id res chain seq x y z
N LYS A 1 20.95 -8.29 -8.40
CA LYS A 1 19.91 -9.27 -8.81
C LYS A 1 19.69 -10.21 -7.62
N LYS A 2 18.51 -10.16 -6.98
CA LYS A 2 18.23 -10.84 -5.70
C LYS A 2 17.80 -12.32 -5.87
N GLY A 3 18.28 -13.04 -6.94
CA GLY A 3 17.94 -14.45 -7.17
C GLY A 3 16.47 -14.75 -7.52
N ILE A 4 15.67 -13.71 -7.81
CA ILE A 4 14.26 -13.85 -8.17
C ILE A 4 14.17 -14.42 -9.59
N LYS A 5 13.44 -15.54 -9.75
CA LYS A 5 13.13 -16.10 -11.07
C LYS A 5 12.12 -15.22 -11.78
N PHE A 6 12.41 -14.89 -13.02
CA PHE A 6 11.54 -14.10 -13.89
C PHE A 6 11.08 -14.96 -15.07
N PHE A 7 9.77 -14.88 -15.38
CA PHE A 7 9.16 -15.54 -16.54
C PHE A 7 8.50 -14.49 -17.43
N LEU A 8 8.77 -14.54 -18.72
CA LEU A 8 8.09 -13.70 -19.68
C LEU A 8 6.73 -14.32 -20.03
N GLY A 9 5.68 -13.54 -19.88
CA GLY A 9 4.30 -13.97 -20.10
C GLY A 9 3.73 -14.82 -18.95
N HIS A 10 2.44 -15.19 -19.10
CA HIS A 10 1.68 -15.92 -18.10
C HIS A 10 1.46 -17.38 -18.52
N ASN A 11 1.91 -18.32 -17.71
CA ASN A 11 1.76 -19.75 -17.98
C ASN A 11 1.51 -20.52 -16.68
N LYS A 12 0.57 -21.48 -16.73
CA LYS A 12 0.29 -22.38 -15.60
C LYS A 12 1.53 -23.12 -15.07
N LYS A 13 2.52 -23.36 -15.93
CA LYS A 13 3.80 -24.01 -15.54
C LYS A 13 4.65 -23.14 -14.60
N ASN A 14 4.41 -21.82 -14.52
CA ASN A 14 5.10 -20.92 -13.60
C ASN A 14 4.68 -21.17 -12.15
N ILE A 15 3.49 -21.77 -11.93
CA ILE A 15 2.96 -22.08 -10.60
C ILE A 15 3.52 -23.44 -10.10
N LYS A 16 4.82 -23.46 -9.82
CA LYS A 16 5.51 -24.60 -9.24
C LYS A 16 6.25 -24.17 -7.98
N HIS A 17 6.05 -24.92 -6.88
CA HIS A 17 6.71 -24.67 -5.60
C HIS A 17 6.50 -23.26 -5.03
N VAL A 18 5.27 -22.72 -5.21
CA VAL A 18 4.88 -21.43 -4.65
C VAL A 18 3.87 -21.64 -3.50
N HIS A 19 3.97 -20.82 -2.45
CA HIS A 19 3.08 -20.89 -1.29
C HIS A 19 1.89 -19.94 -1.39
N ALA A 20 2.01 -18.87 -2.19
CA ALA A 20 0.95 -17.92 -2.49
C ALA A 20 1.18 -17.29 -3.87
N VAL A 21 0.11 -16.82 -4.48
CA VAL A 21 0.14 -16.02 -5.71
C VAL A 21 -0.37 -14.63 -5.38
N VAL A 22 0.45 -13.62 -5.68
CA VAL A 22 0.08 -12.21 -5.51
C VAL A 22 -0.11 -11.58 -6.88
N TYR A 23 -1.26 -10.93 -7.10
CA TYR A 23 -1.57 -10.31 -8.38
C TYR A 23 -1.82 -8.81 -8.24
N SER A 24 -1.51 -8.05 -9.30
CA SER A 24 -1.88 -6.64 -9.40
C SER A 24 -3.29 -6.49 -9.96
N SER A 25 -3.93 -5.34 -9.70
CA SER A 25 -5.28 -4.99 -10.22
C SER A 25 -5.39 -5.05 -11.75
N ALA A 26 -4.27 -4.90 -12.47
CA ALA A 26 -4.21 -5.04 -13.93
C ALA A 26 -4.43 -6.48 -14.44
N ILE A 27 -4.29 -7.49 -13.58
CA ILE A 27 -4.40 -8.89 -13.96
C ILE A 27 -5.86 -9.36 -13.90
N LYS A 28 -6.35 -9.86 -15.01
CA LYS A 28 -7.72 -10.37 -15.11
C LYS A 28 -7.87 -11.74 -14.43
N LYS A 29 -9.06 -12.02 -13.88
CA LYS A 29 -9.39 -13.31 -13.21
C LYS A 29 -9.22 -14.55 -14.07
N ASN A 30 -9.24 -14.41 -15.41
CA ASN A 30 -9.04 -15.50 -16.35
C ASN A 30 -7.57 -15.84 -16.61
N ASN A 31 -6.62 -15.17 -15.95
CA ASN A 31 -5.18 -15.44 -16.05
C ASN A 31 -4.87 -16.92 -15.78
N PRO A 32 -4.04 -17.60 -16.61
CA PRO A 32 -3.75 -19.02 -16.45
C PRO A 32 -3.01 -19.37 -15.14
N GLU A 33 -2.22 -18.45 -14.59
CA GLU A 33 -1.53 -18.64 -13.33
C GLU A 33 -2.50 -18.57 -12.15
N ILE A 34 -3.45 -17.62 -12.16
CA ILE A 34 -4.50 -17.51 -11.16
C ILE A 34 -5.39 -18.77 -11.16
N LYS A 35 -5.82 -19.21 -12.35
CA LYS A 35 -6.62 -20.44 -12.49
C LYS A 35 -5.88 -21.67 -11.94
N GLU A 36 -4.61 -21.82 -12.28
CA GLU A 36 -3.79 -22.93 -11.81
C GLU A 36 -3.60 -22.90 -10.29
N ALA A 37 -3.43 -21.70 -9.71
CA ALA A 37 -3.35 -21.52 -8.26
C ALA A 37 -4.61 -22.01 -7.55
N TYR A 38 -5.80 -21.67 -8.06
CA TYR A 38 -7.07 -22.18 -7.52
C TYR A 38 -7.19 -23.70 -7.65
N ILE A 39 -6.82 -24.30 -8.79
CA ILE A 39 -6.82 -25.76 -8.99
C ILE A 39 -5.92 -26.45 -7.94
N LYS A 40 -4.76 -25.85 -7.65
CA LYS A 40 -3.78 -26.35 -6.69
C LYS A 40 -4.07 -25.97 -5.24
N LYS A 41 -5.18 -25.26 -4.98
CA LYS A 41 -5.55 -24.72 -3.66
C LYS A 41 -4.45 -23.85 -3.04
N ILE A 42 -3.70 -23.11 -3.89
CA ILE A 42 -2.70 -22.14 -3.45
C ILE A 42 -3.42 -20.81 -3.19
N PRO A 43 -3.18 -20.14 -2.06
CA PRO A 43 -3.75 -18.84 -1.76
C PRO A 43 -3.45 -17.80 -2.86
N VAL A 44 -4.49 -17.05 -3.25
CA VAL A 44 -4.40 -16.00 -4.26
C VAL A 44 -4.80 -14.69 -3.60
N LEU A 45 -3.86 -13.73 -3.53
CA LEU A 45 -4.04 -12.45 -2.84
C LEU A 45 -3.82 -11.28 -3.80
N SER A 46 -4.55 -10.20 -3.61
CA SER A 46 -4.22 -8.94 -4.26
C SER A 46 -2.94 -8.33 -3.68
N ARG A 47 -2.33 -7.39 -4.39
CA ARG A 47 -1.19 -6.62 -3.85
C ARG A 47 -1.53 -5.95 -2.52
N ALA A 48 -2.74 -5.36 -2.40
CA ALA A 48 -3.18 -4.70 -1.19
C ALA A 48 -3.35 -5.68 -0.03
N ASP A 49 -3.92 -6.87 -0.29
CA ASP A 49 -4.07 -7.90 0.75
C ASP A 49 -2.69 -8.39 1.24
N MET A 50 -1.74 -8.64 0.32
CA MET A 50 -0.38 -9.03 0.69
C MET A 50 0.34 -7.90 1.44
N LEU A 51 0.19 -6.65 1.02
CA LEU A 51 0.77 -5.50 1.73
C LEU A 51 0.21 -5.41 3.15
N SER A 52 -1.12 -5.54 3.30
CA SER A 52 -1.78 -5.59 4.61
C SER A 52 -1.21 -6.69 5.51
N GLU A 53 -0.98 -7.89 4.98
CA GLU A 53 -0.37 -9.00 5.75
C GLU A 53 1.07 -8.66 6.20
N LEU A 54 1.87 -8.04 5.34
CA LEU A 54 3.23 -7.62 5.69
C LEU A 54 3.25 -6.51 6.77
N MET A 55 2.24 -5.65 6.78
CA MET A 55 2.10 -4.55 7.73
C MET A 55 1.75 -5.02 9.15
N LYS A 56 1.07 -6.16 9.31
CA LYS A 56 0.59 -6.66 10.63
C LYS A 56 1.69 -6.82 11.69
N ASN A 57 2.92 -7.09 11.25
CA ASN A 57 4.06 -7.32 12.15
C ASN A 57 4.97 -6.10 12.29
N LYS A 58 4.51 -4.92 11.88
CA LYS A 58 5.26 -3.66 11.91
C LYS A 58 4.44 -2.55 12.57
N LYS A 59 5.14 -1.55 13.10
CA LYS A 59 4.54 -0.26 13.44
C LYS A 59 4.36 0.52 12.13
N CYS A 60 3.13 0.83 11.78
CA CYS A 60 2.83 1.36 10.45
C CYS A 60 2.37 2.81 10.47
N ILE A 61 2.94 3.59 9.55
CA ILE A 61 2.48 4.92 9.18
C ILE A 61 1.90 4.82 7.78
N ALA A 62 0.63 5.17 7.61
CA ALA A 62 -0.02 5.20 6.31
C ALA A 62 -0.28 6.65 5.88
N ILE A 63 0.17 7.00 4.68
CA ILE A 63 0.04 8.35 4.13
C ILE A 63 -0.99 8.32 3.00
N ALA A 64 -2.13 8.97 3.20
CA ALA A 64 -3.22 9.10 2.23
C ALA A 64 -3.47 10.56 1.87
N GLY A 65 -4.34 10.79 0.90
CA GLY A 65 -4.73 12.12 0.41
C GLY A 65 -4.66 12.21 -1.10
N SER A 66 -5.28 13.21 -1.68
CA SER A 66 -5.34 13.35 -3.15
C SER A 66 -3.95 13.65 -3.74
N HIS A 67 -3.21 14.59 -3.16
CA HIS A 67 -1.91 15.02 -3.67
C HIS A 67 -0.81 14.94 -2.60
N GLY A 68 0.45 14.77 -3.03
CA GLY A 68 1.62 14.85 -2.17
C GLY A 68 1.93 13.57 -1.35
N LYS A 69 1.17 12.50 -1.50
CA LYS A 69 1.40 11.20 -0.83
C LYS A 69 2.84 10.70 -0.97
N THR A 70 3.30 10.58 -2.22
CA THR A 70 4.66 10.08 -2.56
C THR A 70 5.75 10.94 -1.91
N THR A 71 5.62 12.26 -1.99
CA THR A 71 6.56 13.21 -1.39
C THR A 71 6.58 13.08 0.13
N THR A 72 5.41 13.09 0.76
CA THR A 72 5.29 12.96 2.22
C THR A 72 5.82 11.62 2.71
N THR A 73 5.50 10.52 2.01
CA THR A 73 6.03 9.19 2.33
C THR A 73 7.56 9.16 2.27
N SER A 74 8.15 9.80 1.26
CA SER A 74 9.60 9.91 1.10
C SER A 74 10.24 10.75 2.21
N LEU A 75 9.63 11.89 2.57
CA LEU A 75 10.13 12.76 3.64
C LEU A 75 10.09 12.07 5.00
N VAL A 76 8.95 11.46 5.36
CA VAL A 76 8.81 10.69 6.61
C VAL A 76 9.81 9.53 6.62
N GLY A 77 9.94 8.81 5.50
CA GLY A 77 10.91 7.72 5.37
C GLY A 77 12.36 8.18 5.59
N ASN A 78 12.74 9.33 5.07
CA ASN A 78 14.07 9.90 5.28
C ASN A 78 14.29 10.31 6.73
N ILE A 79 13.33 10.98 7.36
CA ILE A 79 13.42 11.36 8.78
C ILE A 79 13.66 10.11 9.65
N PHE A 80 12.89 9.06 9.45
CA PHE A 80 13.04 7.80 10.19
C PHE A 80 14.39 7.11 9.92
N ASN A 81 14.87 7.19 8.67
CA ASN A 81 16.18 6.64 8.32
C ASN A 81 17.32 7.40 8.99
N GLU A 82 17.31 8.74 8.95
CA GLU A 82 18.31 9.59 9.59
C GLU A 82 18.29 9.45 11.13
N ALA A 83 17.12 9.16 11.69
CA ALA A 83 16.98 8.84 13.11
C ALA A 83 17.50 7.44 13.49
N GLY A 84 18.07 6.68 12.53
CA GLY A 84 18.61 5.33 12.75
C GLY A 84 17.56 4.24 12.95
N LEU A 85 16.28 4.50 12.63
CA LEU A 85 15.17 3.56 12.83
C LEU A 85 15.05 2.51 11.70
N ASP A 86 15.84 2.61 10.64
CA ASP A 86 15.91 1.68 9.51
C ASP A 86 14.53 1.19 8.99
N PRO A 87 13.63 2.11 8.56
CA PRO A 87 12.27 1.77 8.21
C PRO A 87 12.17 0.99 6.89
N THR A 88 11.13 0.15 6.76
CA THR A 88 10.64 -0.30 5.46
C THR A 88 9.76 0.79 4.86
N ILE A 89 10.00 1.16 3.59
CA ILE A 89 9.23 2.21 2.90
C ILE A 89 8.61 1.61 1.65
N VAL A 90 7.29 1.76 1.50
CA VAL A 90 6.53 1.36 0.32
C VAL A 90 5.87 2.59 -0.28
N ASN A 91 6.33 2.98 -1.46
CA ASN A 91 5.93 4.21 -2.13
C ASN A 91 5.43 3.92 -3.55
N GLY A 92 4.45 4.67 -4.04
CA GLY A 92 3.93 4.54 -5.40
C GLY A 92 4.87 5.11 -6.47
N GLY A 93 5.65 6.14 -6.12
CA GLY A 93 6.63 6.81 -6.99
C GLY A 93 8.09 6.48 -6.68
N ILE A 94 9.02 7.01 -7.47
CA ILE A 94 10.46 6.85 -7.27
C ILE A 94 10.93 7.73 -6.10
N ILE A 95 11.60 7.13 -5.13
CA ILE A 95 12.25 7.85 -4.04
C ILE A 95 13.67 8.23 -4.47
N ASN A 96 13.90 9.51 -4.79
CA ASN A 96 15.19 9.99 -5.31
C ASN A 96 16.38 9.67 -4.40
N SER A 97 16.21 9.77 -3.08
CA SER A 97 17.25 9.48 -2.09
C SER A 97 17.65 7.99 -2.01
N PHE A 98 16.78 7.09 -2.47
CA PHE A 98 17.02 5.64 -2.43
C PHE A 98 17.10 5.01 -3.82
N SER A 99 17.00 5.79 -4.90
CA SER A 99 16.99 5.34 -6.31
C SER A 99 15.97 4.23 -6.63
N ASN A 100 14.95 4.06 -5.78
CA ASN A 100 13.89 3.05 -5.90
C ASN A 100 12.59 3.54 -5.28
N ASN A 101 11.45 2.96 -5.71
CA ASN A 101 10.12 3.22 -5.12
C ASN A 101 9.98 2.63 -3.71
N ASN A 102 10.79 1.66 -3.36
CA ASN A 102 10.66 0.92 -2.12
C ASN A 102 12.02 0.69 -1.46
N ARG A 103 12.05 0.72 -0.14
CA ARG A 103 13.19 0.37 0.67
C ARG A 103 12.80 -0.70 1.68
N TYR A 104 13.55 -1.77 1.75
CA TYR A 104 13.42 -2.76 2.82
C TYR A 104 14.36 -2.41 3.97
N GLY A 105 13.80 -2.12 5.13
CA GLY A 105 14.52 -1.86 6.38
C GLY A 105 14.33 -3.00 7.37
N LYS A 106 15.29 -3.13 8.29
CA LYS A 106 15.26 -4.13 9.37
C LYS A 106 14.54 -3.63 10.62
N GLY A 107 14.25 -2.32 10.70
CA GLY A 107 13.59 -1.69 11.83
C GLY A 107 12.12 -2.10 11.98
N GLU A 108 11.51 -1.67 13.07
CA GLU A 108 10.12 -2.00 13.42
C GLU A 108 9.10 -1.20 12.62
N TRP A 109 9.50 -0.10 11.98
CA TRP A 109 8.61 0.82 11.30
C TRP A 109 8.42 0.46 9.83
N MET A 110 7.20 0.62 9.36
CA MET A 110 6.83 0.53 7.95
C MET A 110 6.03 1.77 7.56
N ILE A 111 6.50 2.48 6.55
CA ILE A 111 5.92 3.73 6.05
C ILE A 111 5.36 3.43 4.67
N VAL A 112 4.06 3.65 4.49
CA VAL A 112 3.33 3.18 3.31
C VAL A 112 2.54 4.31 2.69
N GLU A 113 2.69 4.51 1.40
CA GLU A 113 1.76 5.29 0.60
C GLU A 113 0.45 4.52 0.43
N ALA A 114 -0.65 5.10 0.89
CA ALA A 114 -1.99 4.52 0.88
C ALA A 114 -2.78 5.15 -0.27
N ASP A 115 -2.93 4.40 -1.38
CA ASP A 115 -3.64 4.85 -2.57
C ASP A 115 -5.15 4.68 -2.41
N GLU A 116 -5.87 5.79 -2.45
CA GLU A 116 -7.32 5.86 -2.32
C GLU A 116 -8.07 5.53 -3.62
N SER A 117 -7.40 5.49 -4.76
CA SER A 117 -8.02 5.48 -6.10
C SER A 117 -9.01 4.32 -6.35
N ASP A 118 -8.80 3.18 -5.69
CA ASP A 118 -9.63 1.98 -5.82
C ASP A 118 -10.18 1.48 -4.46
N GLY A 119 -10.04 2.28 -3.40
CA GLY A 119 -10.50 1.96 -2.05
C GLY A 119 -9.70 0.88 -1.33
N THR A 120 -8.60 0.37 -1.92
CA THR A 120 -7.78 -0.67 -1.29
C THR A 120 -7.02 -0.17 -0.06
N PHE A 121 -6.80 1.14 0.07
CA PHE A 121 -6.17 1.77 1.23
C PHE A 121 -6.91 1.47 2.55
N LEU A 122 -8.21 1.22 2.50
CA LEU A 122 -9.02 0.83 3.68
C LEU A 122 -8.63 -0.51 4.30
N LYS A 123 -7.81 -1.31 3.61
CA LYS A 123 -7.31 -2.61 4.11
C LYS A 123 -5.99 -2.51 4.87
N LEU A 124 -5.33 -1.36 4.85
CA LEU A 124 -3.97 -1.18 5.36
C LEU A 124 -3.99 -0.90 6.88
N PRO A 125 -3.55 -1.83 7.74
CA PRO A 125 -3.48 -1.60 9.18
C PRO A 125 -2.38 -0.60 9.49
N HIS A 126 -2.68 0.41 10.33
CA HIS A 126 -1.72 1.43 10.70
C HIS A 126 -2.01 1.99 12.09
N GLN A 127 -1.00 2.54 12.76
CA GLN A 127 -1.11 3.23 14.04
C GLN A 127 -1.05 4.75 13.88
N ILE A 128 -0.43 5.22 12.80
CA ILE A 128 -0.38 6.64 12.48
C ILE A 128 -0.89 6.81 11.05
N SER A 129 -1.87 7.68 10.85
CA SER A 129 -2.29 8.14 9.54
C SER A 129 -1.85 9.58 9.30
N ILE A 130 -1.43 9.87 8.07
CA ILE A 130 -1.17 11.23 7.61
C ILE A 130 -2.07 11.49 6.42
N ILE A 131 -2.94 12.50 6.53
CA ILE A 131 -3.80 12.96 5.43
C ILE A 131 -3.22 14.26 4.90
N THR A 132 -2.73 14.25 3.67
CA THR A 132 -2.08 15.41 3.07
C THR A 132 -3.08 16.49 2.67
N ASN A 133 -4.12 16.11 1.97
CA ASN A 133 -5.23 16.96 1.51
C ASN A 133 -6.35 16.06 0.96
N LEU A 134 -7.52 16.66 0.68
CA LEU A 134 -8.67 15.94 0.14
C LEU A 134 -9.31 16.75 -0.99
N ASP A 135 -9.06 16.35 -2.24
CA ASP A 135 -9.70 16.90 -3.43
C ASP A 135 -10.72 15.94 -4.04
N ILE A 136 -11.62 16.47 -4.85
CA ILE A 136 -12.67 15.67 -5.50
C ILE A 136 -12.06 14.94 -6.70
N GLU A 137 -11.44 13.80 -6.42
CA GLU A 137 -10.85 12.91 -7.43
C GLU A 137 -11.47 11.50 -7.38
N HIS A 138 -11.18 10.68 -8.37
CA HIS A 138 -11.64 9.28 -8.47
C HIS A 138 -13.16 9.12 -8.40
N MET A 139 -13.93 10.07 -8.98
CA MET A 139 -15.40 10.06 -8.95
C MET A 139 -16.01 8.91 -9.74
N ASP A 140 -15.29 8.34 -10.68
CA ASP A 140 -15.65 7.09 -11.36
C ASP A 140 -15.72 5.89 -10.39
N PHE A 141 -14.92 5.91 -9.33
CA PHE A 141 -14.96 4.92 -8.25
C PHE A 141 -15.94 5.33 -7.13
N TYR A 142 -15.76 6.50 -6.53
CA TYR A 142 -16.53 6.93 -5.35
C TYR A 142 -17.97 7.37 -5.65
N LYS A 143 -18.27 7.80 -6.89
CA LYS A 143 -19.60 8.28 -7.34
C LYS A 143 -20.06 9.60 -6.73
N SER A 144 -19.56 10.00 -5.57
CA SER A 144 -19.91 11.27 -4.91
C SER A 144 -18.81 11.72 -3.93
N LYS A 145 -18.75 13.05 -3.68
CA LYS A 145 -17.88 13.65 -2.64
C LYS A 145 -18.16 13.03 -1.27
N LYS A 146 -19.42 12.78 -0.94
CA LYS A 146 -19.82 12.15 0.33
C LYS A 146 -19.20 10.77 0.50
N ASN A 147 -19.19 9.95 -0.54
CA ASN A 147 -18.60 8.61 -0.47
C ASN A 147 -17.06 8.68 -0.33
N LEU A 148 -16.42 9.63 -0.97
CA LEU A 148 -14.99 9.88 -0.83
C LEU A 148 -14.66 10.25 0.63
N ILE A 149 -15.36 11.25 1.20
CA ILE A 149 -15.19 11.65 2.60
C ILE A 149 -15.42 10.47 3.54
N ASN A 150 -16.52 9.72 3.37
CA ASN A 150 -16.80 8.54 4.18
C ASN A 150 -15.69 7.47 4.09
N ALA A 151 -14.99 7.35 2.95
CA ALA A 151 -13.87 6.44 2.83
C ALA A 151 -12.67 6.92 3.66
N PHE A 152 -12.34 8.21 3.62
CA PHE A 152 -11.29 8.77 4.49
C PHE A 152 -11.65 8.69 5.97
N GLU A 153 -12.90 8.94 6.35
CA GLU A 153 -13.38 8.74 7.72
C GLU A 153 -13.19 7.28 8.18
N LYS A 154 -13.52 6.31 7.34
CA LYS A 154 -13.28 4.89 7.64
C LYS A 154 -11.79 4.58 7.79
N PHE A 155 -10.95 5.16 6.94
CA PHE A 155 -9.50 4.99 7.03
C PHE A 155 -8.95 5.53 8.34
N ILE A 156 -9.36 6.71 8.77
CA ILE A 156 -9.00 7.32 10.06
C ILE A 156 -9.53 6.48 11.22
N ASN A 157 -10.78 6.04 11.16
CA ASN A 157 -11.41 5.24 12.21
C ASN A 157 -10.88 3.80 12.30
N PHE A 158 -10.07 3.36 11.34
CA PHE A 158 -9.41 2.06 11.39
C PHE A 158 -8.20 2.02 12.33
N LEU A 159 -7.78 3.18 12.84
CA LEU A 159 -6.71 3.29 13.83
C LEU A 159 -7.08 2.57 15.14
N PRO A 160 -6.09 1.95 15.82
CA PRO A 160 -6.29 1.50 17.20
C PRO A 160 -6.55 2.69 18.14
N PHE A 161 -7.10 2.44 19.33
CA PHE A 161 -7.47 3.50 20.29
C PHE A 161 -6.28 4.41 20.70
N TYR A 162 -5.06 3.94 20.57
CA TYR A 162 -3.82 4.69 20.82
C TYR A 162 -3.22 5.29 19.56
N GLY A 163 -3.89 5.15 18.42
CA GLY A 163 -3.42 5.67 17.14
C GLY A 163 -3.54 7.19 17.03
N THR A 164 -2.84 7.77 16.08
CA THR A 164 -2.80 9.21 15.84
C THR A 164 -3.07 9.52 14.37
N THR A 165 -3.93 10.49 14.11
CA THR A 165 -4.12 11.07 12.79
C THR A 165 -3.49 12.45 12.73
N ILE A 166 -2.69 12.70 11.70
CA ILE A 166 -2.10 13.99 11.36
C ILE A 166 -2.78 14.48 10.09
N MET A 167 -3.39 15.65 10.14
CA MET A 167 -4.13 16.24 9.02
C MET A 167 -3.62 17.64 8.72
N CYS A 168 -3.67 18.03 7.44
CA CYS A 168 -3.38 19.39 7.04
C CYS A 168 -4.51 20.33 7.47
N TYR A 169 -4.24 21.23 8.42
CA TYR A 169 -5.22 22.18 8.94
C TYR A 169 -5.65 23.23 7.88
N ASP A 170 -4.77 23.53 6.93
CA ASP A 170 -5.03 24.54 5.88
C ASP A 170 -5.90 23.98 4.73
N ASP A 171 -6.12 22.68 4.68
CA ASP A 171 -7.05 22.08 3.71
C ASP A 171 -8.49 22.40 4.09
N LYS A 172 -9.27 22.87 3.10
CA LYS A 172 -10.66 23.33 3.33
C LYS A 172 -11.69 22.18 3.34
N ASN A 173 -11.29 20.98 2.98
CA ASN A 173 -12.11 19.79 2.96
C ASN A 173 -11.70 18.87 4.12
#